data_a74cc2446cab1d11712fb0289045e19f
#
_entry.id   a74cc2446cab1d11712fb0289045e19f
#
_cell.length_a   1.000
_cell.length_b   1.000
_cell.length_c   1.000
_cell.angle_alpha   90.00
_cell.angle_beta   90.00
_cell.angle_gamma   90.00
#
_symmetry.space_group_name_H-M   'P 1'
#
loop_
_entity.id
_entity.type
_entity.pdbx_description
1 polymer ?
#
loop_
_entity_poly.entity_id
_entity_poly.type
_entity_poly.pdbx_seq_one_letter_code
_entity_poly.pdbx_strand_id
1 'polypeptide(L)'
;GDMLLRQISDRLVSMSLTSDTLYRLGGDEFAFLSSGLTESHAVSRAQKICEFISQPYTIYNTIINITTCVGIVISDTERRSDYLYKFADLALYEAKGEGSGKIKVFRQRMLEKLQESRTLEHDMALAIVNKEFVVYYQPIVDSFSQEIYSYEALIRWLHPLKGILSPDNFIPVAEKTGIINEMGKVVLEIACREAACWAVPAKISVNV
;
A
#
# COMPACT_ATOMS: atom_id res chain seq x y z
N GLY A 1 -9.08 5.07 25.18
CA GLY A 1 -9.63 5.40 23.84
C GLY A 1 -10.44 6.69 23.86
N ASP A 2 -11.57 6.72 24.59
CA ASP A 2 -12.58 7.80 24.47
C ASP A 2 -12.08 9.19 24.88
N MET A 3 -11.25 9.30 25.91
CA MET A 3 -10.69 10.60 26.31
C MET A 3 -9.75 11.16 25.26
N LEU A 4 -8.94 10.33 24.60
CA LEU A 4 -8.08 10.76 23.51
C LEU A 4 -8.92 11.24 22.33
N LEU A 5 -9.93 10.49 21.95
CA LEU A 5 -10.84 10.85 20.84
C LEU A 5 -11.59 12.18 21.12
N ARG A 6 -11.97 12.43 22.38
CA ARG A 6 -12.56 13.73 22.75
C ARG A 6 -11.56 14.88 22.57
N GLN A 7 -10.34 14.74 23.08
CA GLN A 7 -9.31 15.77 22.93
C GLN A 7 -8.93 15.98 21.45
N ILE A 8 -8.91 14.92 20.63
CA ILE A 8 -8.73 15.03 19.17
C ILE A 8 -9.88 15.83 18.57
N SER A 9 -11.13 15.49 18.91
CA SER A 9 -12.31 16.20 18.42
C SER A 9 -12.28 17.69 18.80
N ASP A 10 -11.94 18.02 20.04
CA ASP A 10 -11.83 19.40 20.51
C ASP A 10 -10.76 20.18 19.72
N ARG A 11 -9.60 19.55 19.46
CA ARG A 11 -8.57 20.16 18.60
C ARG A 11 -9.07 20.37 17.16
N LEU A 12 -9.75 19.39 16.58
CA LEU A 12 -10.30 19.52 15.22
C LEU A 12 -11.36 20.60 15.13
N VAL A 13 -12.26 20.68 16.12
CA VAL A 13 -13.27 21.75 16.20
C VAL A 13 -12.61 23.12 16.29
N SER A 14 -11.55 23.27 17.10
CA SER A 14 -10.84 24.55 17.22
C SER A 14 -10.17 25.03 15.93
N MET A 15 -9.91 24.12 14.99
CA MET A 15 -9.35 24.40 13.67
C MET A 15 -10.41 24.57 12.58
N SER A 16 -11.68 24.35 12.90
CA SER A 16 -12.77 24.46 11.92
C SER A 16 -13.01 25.92 11.54
N LEU A 17 -13.21 26.16 10.26
CA LEU A 17 -13.66 27.44 9.71
C LEU A 17 -15.19 27.52 9.78
N THR A 18 -15.75 28.70 9.64
CA THR A 18 -17.21 28.89 9.62
C THR A 18 -17.91 28.19 8.47
N SER A 19 -17.17 27.90 7.38
CA SER A 19 -17.66 27.17 6.21
C SER A 19 -17.48 25.65 6.30
N ASP A 20 -16.98 25.15 7.43
CA ASP A 20 -16.70 23.73 7.59
C ASP A 20 -17.82 23.00 8.30
N THR A 21 -17.95 21.74 7.92
CA THR A 21 -18.66 20.76 8.75
C THR A 21 -17.70 19.62 9.08
N LEU A 22 -17.54 19.37 10.38
CA LEU A 22 -16.73 18.27 10.89
C LEU A 22 -17.64 17.08 11.22
N TYR A 23 -17.28 15.92 10.71
CA TYR A 23 -17.95 14.65 11.00
C TYR A 23 -16.98 13.66 11.64
N ARG A 24 -17.48 12.85 12.56
CA ARG A 24 -16.82 11.60 12.97
C ARG A 24 -17.52 10.45 12.28
N LEU A 25 -16.78 9.72 11.44
CA LEU A 25 -17.33 8.64 10.61
C LEU A 25 -17.41 7.32 11.37
N GLY A 26 -16.49 7.09 12.29
CA GLY A 26 -16.43 5.92 13.15
C GLY A 26 -15.00 5.70 13.67
N GLY A 27 -14.86 4.95 14.77
CA GLY A 27 -13.53 4.68 15.33
C GLY A 27 -12.70 5.95 15.54
N ASP A 28 -11.58 6.05 14.85
CA ASP A 28 -10.64 7.18 14.84
C ASP A 28 -10.72 8.03 13.55
N GLU A 29 -11.75 7.84 12.74
CA GLU A 29 -11.91 8.53 11.46
C GLU A 29 -12.78 9.77 11.59
N PHE A 30 -12.24 10.90 11.10
CA PHE A 30 -12.90 12.19 11.02
C PHE A 30 -12.88 12.71 9.57
N ALA A 31 -13.90 13.49 9.21
CA ALA A 31 -13.97 14.13 7.91
C ALA A 31 -14.33 15.61 8.03
N PHE A 32 -13.62 16.44 7.28
CA PHE A 32 -13.99 17.85 7.06
C PHE A 32 -14.65 17.99 5.70
N LEU A 33 -15.83 18.59 5.68
CA LEU A 33 -16.43 19.11 4.47
C LEU A 33 -16.26 20.63 4.48
N SER A 34 -15.51 21.14 3.51
CA SER A 34 -15.18 22.58 3.40
C SER A 34 -15.58 23.11 2.03
N SER A 35 -16.08 24.32 1.97
CA SER A 35 -16.40 24.99 0.69
C SER A 35 -15.41 26.10 0.38
N GLY A 36 -15.25 26.42 -0.93
CA GLY A 36 -14.46 27.56 -1.38
C GLY A 36 -12.94 27.41 -1.25
N LEU A 37 -12.42 26.19 -1.02
CA LEU A 37 -10.97 25.95 -0.94
C LEU A 37 -10.41 25.57 -2.29
N THR A 38 -9.28 26.18 -2.65
CA THR A 38 -8.42 25.67 -3.73
C THR A 38 -7.62 24.46 -3.21
N GLU A 39 -7.08 23.66 -4.13
CA GLU A 39 -6.25 22.50 -3.75
C GLU A 39 -5.07 22.91 -2.86
N SER A 40 -4.36 23.98 -3.21
CA SER A 40 -3.22 24.46 -2.43
C SER A 40 -3.61 24.87 -1.00
N HIS A 41 -4.76 25.51 -0.84
CA HIS A 41 -5.29 25.88 0.47
C HIS A 41 -5.71 24.64 1.27
N ALA A 42 -6.34 23.65 0.63
CA ALA A 42 -6.74 22.42 1.28
C ALA A 42 -5.52 21.60 1.77
N VAL A 43 -4.46 21.52 0.96
CA VAL A 43 -3.20 20.83 1.34
C VAL A 43 -2.51 21.58 2.48
N SER A 44 -2.35 22.90 2.39
CA SER A 44 -1.74 23.70 3.46
C SER A 44 -2.50 23.56 4.78
N ARG A 45 -3.83 23.52 4.69
CA ARG A 45 -4.68 23.31 5.87
C ARG A 45 -4.53 21.90 6.46
N ALA A 46 -4.51 20.88 5.62
CA ALA A 46 -4.27 19.52 6.07
C ALA A 46 -2.92 19.36 6.78
N GLN A 47 -1.88 20.05 6.32
CA GLN A 47 -0.58 20.09 6.99
C GLN A 47 -0.70 20.66 8.41
N LYS A 48 -1.37 21.82 8.58
CA LYS A 48 -1.61 22.41 9.90
C LYS A 48 -2.42 21.51 10.82
N ILE A 49 -3.42 20.81 10.28
CA ILE A 49 -4.20 19.81 11.03
C ILE A 49 -3.29 18.68 11.50
N CYS A 50 -2.48 18.10 10.62
CA CYS A 50 -1.54 17.05 10.97
C CYS A 50 -0.57 17.49 12.08
N GLU A 51 0.03 18.67 11.94
CA GLU A 51 0.94 19.25 12.94
C GLU A 51 0.26 19.45 14.30
N PHE A 52 -0.96 19.97 14.30
CA PHE A 52 -1.69 20.24 15.54
C PHE A 52 -2.17 18.95 16.22
N ILE A 53 -2.65 17.99 15.46
CA ILE A 53 -3.07 16.67 15.97
C ILE A 53 -1.87 15.88 16.52
N SER A 54 -0.68 16.07 15.95
CA SER A 54 0.53 15.37 16.40
C SER A 54 1.14 15.94 17.69
N GLN A 55 0.64 17.05 18.20
CA GLN A 55 1.08 17.56 19.51
C GLN A 55 0.70 16.59 20.63
N PRO A 56 1.53 16.43 21.66
CA PRO A 56 1.29 15.51 22.75
C PRO A 56 -0.08 15.67 23.42
N TYR A 57 -0.66 14.57 23.82
CA TYR A 57 -1.88 14.51 24.64
C TYR A 57 -1.54 14.01 26.02
N THR A 58 -2.10 14.66 27.04
CA THR A 58 -1.95 14.20 28.42
C THR A 58 -3.24 13.54 28.89
N ILE A 59 -3.18 12.24 29.18
CA ILE A 59 -4.32 11.46 29.67
C ILE A 59 -3.89 10.70 30.93
N TYR A 60 -4.52 11.00 32.05
CA TYR A 60 -4.18 10.37 33.35
C TYR A 60 -2.67 10.34 33.64
N ASN A 61 -1.97 11.47 33.51
CA ASN A 61 -0.51 11.59 33.72
C ASN A 61 0.36 10.80 32.71
N THR A 62 -0.23 10.29 31.63
CA THR A 62 0.51 9.63 30.54
C THR A 62 0.52 10.53 29.31
N ILE A 63 1.70 10.74 28.73
CA ILE A 63 1.86 11.48 27.48
C ILE A 63 1.67 10.49 26.33
N ILE A 64 0.75 10.80 25.44
CA ILE A 64 0.45 10.02 24.24
C ILE A 64 0.80 10.85 23.02
N ASN A 65 1.62 10.28 22.15
CA ASN A 65 1.94 10.87 20.85
C ASN A 65 1.22 10.05 19.76
N ILE A 66 0.54 10.77 18.88
CA ILE A 66 -0.14 10.18 17.72
C ILE A 66 0.25 10.93 16.45
N THR A 67 0.01 10.31 15.33
CA THR A 67 0.11 10.94 14.00
C THR A 67 -1.17 10.68 13.25
N THR A 68 -1.46 11.51 12.24
CA THR A 68 -2.62 11.32 11.39
C THR A 68 -2.24 11.44 9.92
N CYS A 69 -2.88 10.64 9.07
CA CYS A 69 -2.82 10.80 7.62
C CYS A 69 -4.09 11.50 7.15
N VAL A 70 -4.00 12.18 6.01
CA VAL A 70 -5.14 12.91 5.43
C VAL A 70 -5.28 12.57 3.95
N GLY A 71 -6.48 12.16 3.57
CA GLY A 71 -6.91 12.06 2.17
C GLY A 71 -7.78 13.27 1.80
N ILE A 72 -7.48 13.91 0.69
CA ILE A 72 -8.19 15.11 0.21
C ILE A 72 -8.82 14.79 -1.13
N VAL A 73 -10.06 15.19 -1.31
CA VAL A 73 -10.71 15.25 -2.63
C VAL A 73 -11.20 16.67 -2.88
N ILE A 74 -10.87 17.20 -4.06
CA ILE A 74 -11.42 18.46 -4.53
C ILE A 74 -12.58 18.14 -5.46
N SER A 75 -13.76 18.68 -5.13
CA SER A 75 -14.94 18.52 -5.96
C SER A 75 -15.12 19.76 -6.83
N ASP A 76 -15.35 19.54 -8.12
CA ASP A 76 -16.07 20.45 -8.96
C ASP A 76 -17.59 20.22 -8.78
N THR A 77 -18.39 21.17 -9.15
CA THR A 77 -19.85 21.16 -8.95
C THR A 77 -20.60 20.02 -9.65
N GLU A 78 -19.92 19.24 -10.49
CA GLU A 78 -20.52 18.17 -11.30
C GLU A 78 -20.42 16.79 -10.67
N ARG A 79 -19.59 16.60 -9.62
CA ARG A 79 -19.40 15.29 -9.00
C ARG A 79 -20.45 14.98 -7.94
N ARG A 80 -21.10 13.82 -8.07
CA ARG A 80 -22.07 13.32 -7.09
C ARG A 80 -21.41 13.07 -5.74
N SER A 81 -22.07 13.43 -4.66
CA SER A 81 -21.60 13.29 -3.27
C SER A 81 -21.12 11.88 -2.92
N ASP A 82 -21.75 10.84 -3.50
CA ASP A 82 -21.44 9.44 -3.21
C ASP A 82 -20.00 9.03 -3.58
N TYR A 83 -19.39 9.75 -4.53
CA TYR A 83 -18.00 9.48 -4.95
C TYR A 83 -16.98 10.21 -4.09
N LEU A 84 -17.35 11.35 -3.49
CA LEU A 84 -16.41 12.19 -2.74
C LEU A 84 -15.81 11.44 -1.56
N TYR A 85 -16.66 10.74 -0.79
CA TYR A 85 -16.19 9.93 0.33
C TYR A 85 -15.24 8.82 -0.15
N LYS A 86 -15.63 8.06 -1.18
CA LYS A 86 -14.80 6.97 -1.73
C LYS A 86 -13.44 7.46 -2.24
N PHE A 87 -13.41 8.63 -2.86
CA PHE A 87 -12.18 9.20 -3.39
C PHE A 87 -11.28 9.76 -2.28
N ALA A 88 -11.88 10.38 -1.25
CA ALA A 88 -11.12 10.81 -0.07
C ALA A 88 -10.53 9.62 0.68
N ASP A 89 -11.30 8.54 0.84
CA ASP A 89 -10.85 7.31 1.47
C ASP A 89 -9.72 6.64 0.67
N LEU A 90 -9.82 6.60 -0.66
CA LEU A 90 -8.75 6.09 -1.52
C LEU A 90 -7.46 6.92 -1.39
N ALA A 91 -7.58 8.25 -1.33
CA ALA A 91 -6.44 9.13 -1.09
C ALA A 91 -5.85 8.92 0.31
N LEU A 92 -6.69 8.73 1.33
CA LEU A 92 -6.26 8.41 2.69
C LEU A 92 -5.53 7.06 2.76
N TYR A 93 -6.05 6.06 2.05
CA TYR A 93 -5.41 4.75 1.96
C TYR A 93 -4.00 4.83 1.34
N GLU A 94 -3.82 5.57 0.25
CA GLU A 94 -2.50 5.85 -0.35
C GLU A 94 -1.58 6.59 0.65
N ALA A 95 -2.13 7.56 1.38
CA ALA A 95 -1.37 8.28 2.40
C ALA A 95 -0.87 7.35 3.53
N LYS A 96 -1.74 6.48 4.05
CA LYS A 96 -1.39 5.48 5.07
C LYS A 96 -0.31 4.50 4.56
N GLY A 97 -0.34 4.13 3.28
CA GLY A 97 0.66 3.26 2.66
C GLY A 97 2.06 3.86 2.55
N GLU A 98 2.20 5.20 2.54
CA GLU A 98 3.49 5.90 2.52
C GLU A 98 4.06 6.21 3.92
N GLY A 99 3.34 5.83 4.96
CA GLY A 99 3.75 6.04 6.35
C GLY A 99 2.90 7.07 7.10
N SER A 100 3.32 7.38 8.32
CA SER A 100 2.60 8.29 9.20
C SER A 100 2.73 9.75 8.79
N GLY A 101 1.72 10.58 9.08
CA GLY A 101 1.75 12.02 8.83
C GLY A 101 1.65 12.43 7.35
N LYS A 102 1.23 11.52 6.48
CA LYS A 102 1.16 11.78 5.03
C LYS A 102 -0.17 12.38 4.62
N ILE A 103 -0.11 13.20 3.57
CA ILE A 103 -1.27 13.88 2.98
C ILE A 103 -1.30 13.54 1.49
N LYS A 104 -2.44 13.09 1.01
CA LYS A 104 -2.67 12.82 -0.40
C LYS A 104 -3.91 13.53 -0.92
N VAL A 105 -3.78 14.08 -2.11
CA VAL A 105 -4.92 14.59 -2.88
C VAL A 105 -5.31 13.50 -3.87
N PHE A 106 -6.59 13.17 -3.91
CA PHE A 106 -7.11 12.21 -4.87
C PHE A 106 -6.72 12.57 -6.31
N ARG A 107 -6.27 11.59 -7.04
CA ARG A 107 -6.00 11.66 -8.47
C ARG A 107 -6.62 10.44 -9.16
N GLN A 108 -7.13 10.63 -10.36
CA GLN A 108 -7.77 9.56 -11.13
C GLN A 108 -6.88 8.31 -11.26
N ARG A 109 -5.58 8.50 -11.41
CA ARG A 109 -4.58 7.41 -11.44
C ARG A 109 -4.60 6.50 -10.21
N MET A 110 -5.08 6.99 -9.05
CA MET A 110 -5.19 6.16 -7.83
C MET A 110 -6.29 5.12 -7.99
N LEU A 111 -7.39 5.49 -8.65
CA LEU A 111 -8.46 4.55 -8.96
C LEU A 111 -8.02 3.51 -9.98
N GLU A 112 -7.32 3.93 -11.02
CA GLU A 112 -6.74 3.05 -12.03
C GLU A 112 -5.78 2.03 -11.39
N LYS A 113 -4.85 2.50 -10.57
CA LYS A 113 -3.91 1.65 -9.83
C LYS A 113 -4.62 0.64 -8.89
N LEU A 114 -5.71 1.06 -8.23
CA LEU A 114 -6.50 0.16 -7.41
C LEU A 114 -7.17 -0.94 -8.24
N GLN A 115 -7.70 -0.58 -9.41
CA GLN A 115 -8.32 -1.53 -10.34
C GLN A 115 -7.29 -2.50 -10.90
N GLU A 116 -6.13 -2.00 -11.32
CA GLU A 116 -5.01 -2.83 -11.79
C GLU A 116 -4.55 -3.81 -10.71
N SER A 117 -4.41 -3.34 -9.46
CA SER A 117 -4.01 -4.19 -8.34
C SER A 117 -5.03 -5.32 -8.08
N ARG A 118 -6.32 -5.02 -8.13
CA ARG A 118 -7.39 -6.04 -7.97
C ARG A 118 -7.40 -7.06 -9.09
N THR A 119 -7.23 -6.59 -10.33
CA THR A 119 -7.11 -7.48 -11.49
C THR A 119 -5.90 -8.40 -11.33
N LEU A 120 -4.76 -7.83 -10.94
CA LEU A 120 -3.53 -8.59 -10.75
C LEU A 120 -3.64 -9.62 -9.62
N GLU A 121 -4.31 -9.28 -8.51
CA GLU A 121 -4.61 -10.22 -7.42
C GLU A 121 -5.43 -11.41 -7.91
N HIS A 122 -6.50 -11.14 -8.65
CA HIS A 122 -7.33 -12.20 -9.23
C HIS A 122 -6.54 -13.09 -10.19
N ASP A 123 -5.77 -12.46 -11.09
CA ASP A 123 -4.95 -13.16 -12.08
C ASP A 123 -3.88 -14.03 -11.40
N MET A 124 -3.24 -13.55 -10.32
CA MET A 124 -2.26 -14.34 -9.55
C MET A 124 -2.87 -15.59 -8.90
N ALA A 125 -4.07 -15.50 -8.36
CA ALA A 125 -4.77 -16.65 -7.79
C ALA A 125 -5.02 -17.73 -8.85
N LEU A 126 -5.40 -17.32 -10.06
CA LEU A 126 -5.55 -18.24 -11.19
C LEU A 126 -4.20 -18.79 -11.68
N ALA A 127 -3.16 -17.95 -11.70
CA ALA A 127 -1.83 -18.30 -12.15
C ALA A 127 -1.20 -19.44 -11.32
N ILE A 128 -1.47 -19.48 -10.01
CA ILE A 128 -1.04 -20.60 -9.14
C ILE A 128 -1.67 -21.91 -9.63
N VAL A 129 -2.98 -21.91 -9.87
CA VAL A 129 -3.70 -23.10 -10.33
C VAL A 129 -3.26 -23.53 -11.72
N ASN A 130 -3.07 -22.57 -12.62
CA ASN A 130 -2.68 -22.78 -14.01
C ASN A 130 -1.19 -23.05 -14.21
N LYS A 131 -0.37 -23.01 -13.13
CA LYS A 131 1.08 -23.20 -13.17
C LYS A 131 1.79 -22.20 -14.10
N GLU A 132 1.37 -20.96 -14.06
CA GLU A 132 1.94 -19.89 -14.89
C GLU A 132 3.22 -19.29 -14.28
N PHE A 133 3.57 -19.67 -13.03
CA PHE A 133 4.83 -19.27 -12.42
C PHE A 133 5.94 -20.24 -12.79
N VAL A 134 7.07 -19.66 -13.19
CA VAL A 134 8.31 -20.38 -13.51
C VAL A 134 9.47 -19.79 -12.74
N VAL A 135 10.57 -20.53 -12.64
CA VAL A 135 11.77 -20.08 -11.93
C VAL A 135 12.91 -19.94 -12.93
N TYR A 136 13.55 -18.78 -12.93
CA TYR A 136 14.80 -18.55 -13.64
C TYR A 136 15.94 -18.62 -12.63
N TYR A 137 17.10 -19.11 -13.08
CA TYR A 137 18.24 -19.30 -12.21
C TYR A 137 19.38 -18.37 -12.63
N GLN A 138 19.74 -17.46 -11.73
CA GLN A 138 20.87 -16.57 -11.93
C GLN A 138 22.10 -17.17 -11.25
N PRO A 139 23.21 -17.43 -12.00
CA PRO A 139 24.41 -17.97 -11.40
C PRO A 139 25.11 -16.92 -10.52
N ILE A 140 25.54 -17.37 -9.35
CA ILE A 140 26.41 -16.63 -8.44
C ILE A 140 27.80 -17.24 -8.58
N VAL A 141 28.76 -16.44 -9.04
CA VAL A 141 30.13 -16.89 -9.30
C VAL A 141 31.07 -16.44 -8.17
N ASP A 142 32.03 -17.28 -7.86
CA ASP A 142 33.14 -16.91 -7.00
C ASP A 142 34.05 -15.91 -7.71
N SER A 143 34.38 -14.78 -7.06
CA SER A 143 35.16 -13.70 -7.68
C SER A 143 36.60 -14.05 -7.97
N PHE A 144 37.18 -15.04 -7.32
CA PHE A 144 38.57 -15.47 -7.49
C PHE A 144 38.67 -16.63 -8.48
N SER A 145 37.89 -17.70 -8.30
CA SER A 145 37.95 -18.89 -9.16
C SER A 145 37.15 -18.75 -10.45
N GLN A 146 36.24 -17.78 -10.51
CA GLN A 146 35.27 -17.60 -11.61
C GLN A 146 34.34 -18.83 -11.82
N GLU A 147 34.29 -19.73 -10.84
CA GLU A 147 33.41 -20.88 -10.88
C GLU A 147 32.04 -20.54 -10.31
N ILE A 148 31.00 -21.24 -10.77
CA ILE A 148 29.65 -21.09 -10.25
C ILE A 148 29.58 -21.68 -8.84
N TYR A 149 29.31 -20.84 -7.86
CA TYR A 149 29.18 -21.22 -6.45
C TYR A 149 27.75 -21.67 -6.10
N SER A 150 26.76 -20.98 -6.64
CA SER A 150 25.33 -21.25 -6.38
C SER A 150 24.47 -20.59 -7.45
N TYR A 151 23.17 -20.82 -7.38
CA TYR A 151 22.17 -20.15 -8.21
C TYR A 151 21.15 -19.46 -7.32
N GLU A 152 20.69 -18.28 -7.74
CA GLU A 152 19.53 -17.62 -7.17
C GLU A 152 18.30 -17.95 -7.99
N ALA A 153 17.26 -18.44 -7.32
CA ALA A 153 15.98 -18.76 -7.91
C ALA A 153 15.10 -17.52 -7.97
N LEU A 154 14.81 -17.06 -9.17
CA LEU A 154 14.09 -15.85 -9.45
C LEU A 154 12.76 -16.17 -10.12
N ILE A 155 11.65 -15.94 -9.42
CA ILE A 155 10.31 -16.14 -9.97
C ILE A 155 10.06 -15.26 -11.20
N ARG A 156 9.36 -15.83 -12.19
CA ARG A 156 8.79 -15.13 -13.34
C ARG A 156 7.36 -15.58 -13.54
N TRP A 157 6.50 -14.68 -13.94
CA TRP A 157 5.12 -15.01 -14.26
C TRP A 157 4.91 -14.99 -15.77
N LEU A 158 4.55 -16.13 -16.35
CA LEU A 158 4.18 -16.28 -17.75
C LEU A 158 2.70 -15.89 -17.92
N HIS A 159 2.42 -14.62 -17.85
CA HIS A 159 1.05 -14.13 -17.92
C HIS A 159 0.48 -14.29 -19.34
N PRO A 160 -0.70 -14.92 -19.51
CA PRO A 160 -1.23 -15.28 -20.84
C PRO A 160 -1.45 -14.08 -21.78
N LEU A 161 -1.73 -12.90 -21.23
CA LEU A 161 -2.00 -11.69 -22.02
C LEU A 161 -0.86 -10.67 -21.98
N LYS A 162 -0.06 -10.63 -20.91
CA LYS A 162 0.96 -9.60 -20.69
C LYS A 162 2.39 -10.11 -20.95
N GLY A 163 2.54 -11.40 -21.30
CA GLY A 163 3.85 -12.03 -21.48
C GLY A 163 4.57 -12.26 -20.16
N ILE A 164 5.90 -12.22 -20.17
CA ILE A 164 6.73 -12.48 -19.00
C ILE A 164 6.74 -11.25 -18.09
N LEU A 165 6.17 -11.38 -16.90
CA LEU A 165 6.20 -10.35 -15.87
C LEU A 165 7.34 -10.60 -14.88
N SER A 166 8.09 -9.51 -14.56
CA SER A 166 9.11 -9.53 -13.52
C SER A 166 8.49 -9.45 -12.12
N PRO A 167 9.22 -9.90 -11.07
CA PRO A 167 8.76 -9.86 -9.68
C PRO A 167 8.25 -8.48 -9.24
N ASP A 168 8.93 -7.41 -9.65
CA ASP A 168 8.57 -6.03 -9.28
C ASP A 168 7.14 -5.64 -9.66
N ASN A 169 6.57 -6.30 -10.66
CA ASN A 169 5.21 -6.02 -11.13
C ASN A 169 4.13 -6.66 -10.24
N PHE A 170 4.41 -7.74 -9.53
CA PHE A 170 3.37 -8.50 -8.82
C PHE A 170 3.71 -8.82 -7.35
N ILE A 171 4.97 -8.91 -6.95
CA ILE A 171 5.36 -9.17 -5.55
C ILE A 171 4.74 -8.18 -4.57
N PRO A 172 4.74 -6.84 -4.83
CA PRO A 172 4.14 -5.90 -3.88
C PRO A 172 2.63 -6.13 -3.67
N VAL A 173 1.93 -6.62 -4.70
CA VAL A 173 0.51 -6.98 -4.58
C VAL A 173 0.37 -8.32 -3.85
N ALA A 174 1.22 -9.30 -4.15
CA ALA A 174 1.22 -10.61 -3.50
C ALA A 174 1.47 -10.52 -1.99
N GLU A 175 2.40 -9.67 -1.56
CA GLU A 175 2.68 -9.41 -0.14
C GLU A 175 1.47 -8.78 0.56
N LYS A 176 0.87 -7.76 -0.06
CA LYS A 176 -0.26 -7.03 0.49
C LYS A 176 -1.52 -7.89 0.64
N THR A 177 -1.73 -8.83 -0.27
CA THR A 177 -2.90 -9.72 -0.29
C THR A 177 -2.67 -11.04 0.44
N GLY A 178 -1.41 -11.35 0.81
CA GLY A 178 -1.04 -12.61 1.46
C GLY A 178 -0.82 -13.79 0.49
N ILE A 179 -1.07 -13.62 -0.81
CA ILE A 179 -0.83 -14.65 -1.85
C ILE A 179 0.65 -15.02 -1.93
N ILE A 180 1.55 -14.16 -1.48
CA ILE A 180 2.99 -14.41 -1.44
C ILE A 180 3.35 -15.74 -0.74
N ASN A 181 2.60 -16.14 0.28
CA ASN A 181 2.85 -17.39 1.00
C ASN A 181 2.60 -18.64 0.12
N GLU A 182 1.56 -18.59 -0.70
CA GLU A 182 1.25 -19.69 -1.64
C GLU A 182 2.24 -19.70 -2.80
N MET A 183 2.59 -18.53 -3.31
CA MET A 183 3.60 -18.37 -4.35
C MET A 183 4.97 -18.88 -3.87
N GLY A 184 5.38 -18.57 -2.63
CA GLY A 184 6.63 -19.07 -2.04
C GLY A 184 6.69 -20.59 -2.02
N LYS A 185 5.59 -21.26 -1.67
CA LYS A 185 5.52 -22.75 -1.72
C LYS A 185 5.71 -23.27 -3.14
N VAL A 186 5.05 -22.64 -4.13
CA VAL A 186 5.17 -23.04 -5.54
C VAL A 186 6.60 -22.86 -6.03
N VAL A 187 7.24 -21.73 -5.70
CA VAL A 187 8.64 -21.46 -6.09
C VAL A 187 9.60 -22.48 -5.47
N LEU A 188 9.45 -22.78 -4.17
CA LEU A 188 10.26 -23.78 -3.48
C LEU A 188 10.09 -25.15 -4.10
N GLU A 189 8.86 -25.56 -4.40
CA GLU A 189 8.58 -26.84 -5.04
C GLU A 189 9.23 -26.96 -6.41
N ILE A 190 9.11 -25.91 -7.25
CA ILE A 190 9.73 -25.86 -8.57
C ILE A 190 11.25 -25.94 -8.44
N ALA A 191 11.84 -25.07 -7.60
CA ALA A 191 13.29 -24.98 -7.43
C ALA A 191 13.89 -26.29 -6.93
N CYS A 192 13.29 -26.92 -5.92
CA CYS A 192 13.75 -28.21 -5.39
C CYS A 192 13.65 -29.32 -6.42
N ARG A 193 12.53 -29.42 -7.14
CA ARG A 193 12.31 -30.45 -8.16
C ARG A 193 13.29 -30.31 -9.32
N GLU A 194 13.51 -29.10 -9.81
CA GLU A 194 14.42 -28.85 -10.94
C GLU A 194 15.87 -29.09 -10.55
N ALA A 195 16.29 -28.61 -9.36
CA ALA A 195 17.63 -28.82 -8.86
C ALA A 195 17.99 -30.32 -8.69
N ALA A 196 17.03 -31.13 -8.25
CA ALA A 196 17.22 -32.54 -8.11
C ALA A 196 17.51 -33.28 -9.44
N CYS A 197 17.15 -32.66 -10.57
CA CYS A 197 17.37 -33.17 -11.91
C CYS A 197 18.66 -32.64 -12.58
N TRP A 198 19.40 -31.73 -11.93
CA TRP A 198 20.62 -31.16 -12.52
C TRP A 198 21.74 -32.19 -12.58
N ALA A 199 22.43 -32.23 -13.71
CA ALA A 199 23.55 -33.18 -13.92
C ALA A 199 24.72 -32.93 -12.95
N VAL A 200 24.92 -31.66 -12.56
CA VAL A 200 25.92 -31.26 -11.56
C VAL A 200 25.16 -30.66 -10.37
N PRO A 201 25.26 -31.28 -9.18
CA PRO A 201 24.62 -30.71 -7.98
C PRO A 201 25.12 -29.32 -7.67
N ALA A 202 24.20 -28.40 -7.43
CA ALA A 202 24.56 -27.03 -7.08
C ALA A 202 23.65 -26.51 -5.94
N LYS A 203 24.13 -25.52 -5.21
CA LYS A 203 23.34 -24.81 -4.20
C LYS A 203 22.36 -23.87 -4.87
N ILE A 204 21.16 -23.76 -4.29
CA ILE A 204 20.15 -22.79 -4.72
C ILE A 204 19.75 -21.94 -3.53
N SER A 205 19.67 -20.63 -3.76
CA SER A 205 19.06 -19.66 -2.86
C SER A 205 17.66 -19.31 -3.37
N VAL A 206 16.68 -19.38 -2.49
CA VAL A 206 15.30 -19.01 -2.77
C VAL A 206 14.90 -17.88 -1.83
N ASN A 207 14.36 -16.80 -2.37
CA ASN A 207 13.80 -15.69 -1.59
C ASN A 207 12.42 -16.12 -1.08
N VAL A 208 12.23 -16.13 0.24
CA VAL A 208 11.02 -16.62 0.92
C VAL A 208 10.39 -15.47 1.73
#